data_1cad50be06b745589af34dbae704d6fc
#
_entry.id   1cad50be06b745589af34dbae704d6fc
#
_cell.length_a   1.000
_cell.length_b   1.000
_cell.length_c   1.000
_cell.angle_alpha   90.00
_cell.angle_beta   90.00
_cell.angle_gamma   90.00
#
_symmetry.space_group_name_H-M   'P 1'
#
loop_
_entity.id
_entity.type
_entity.pdbx_description
1 polymer ?
#
loop_
_entity_poly.entity_id
_entity_poly.type
_entity_poly.pdbx_seq_one_letter_code
_entity_poly.pdbx_strand_id
1 'polypeptide(L)'
;MNLQYFYDQICEELHGAKDYIINAIEIRAMDSNWSSTLVSMSLTELSHADNLYKMFEQYYTTIAKAYGAGKIPDYIDEMKDKITEMYMTKSAKIKYMHETYKK
;
A
#
# COMPACT_ATOMS: atom_id res chain seq x y z
N MET A 1 -14.17 -10.76 7.06
CA MET A 1 -13.33 -9.68 6.50
C MET A 1 -14.07 -8.36 6.65
N ASN A 2 -13.41 -7.33 7.11
CA ASN A 2 -13.98 -5.98 7.28
C ASN A 2 -13.00 -4.93 6.77
N LEU A 3 -13.40 -3.66 6.78
CA LEU A 3 -12.56 -2.58 6.27
C LEU A 3 -11.27 -2.40 7.09
N GLN A 4 -11.32 -2.65 8.40
CA GLN A 4 -10.12 -2.57 9.24
C GLN A 4 -9.06 -3.58 8.81
N TYR A 5 -9.47 -4.76 8.36
CA TYR A 5 -8.56 -5.76 7.81
C TYR A 5 -7.76 -5.18 6.65
N PHE A 6 -8.43 -4.51 5.71
CA PHE A 6 -7.75 -3.91 4.57
C PHE A 6 -6.78 -2.81 4.99
N TYR A 7 -7.20 -1.97 5.94
CA TYR A 7 -6.31 -0.93 6.46
C TYR A 7 -5.02 -1.54 7.01
N ASP A 8 -5.16 -2.54 7.88
CA ASP A 8 -4.02 -3.16 8.54
C ASP A 8 -3.10 -3.88 7.55
N GLN A 9 -3.67 -4.64 6.62
CA GLN A 9 -2.88 -5.41 5.66
C GLN A 9 -2.17 -4.51 4.67
N ILE A 10 -2.83 -3.47 4.17
CA ILE A 10 -2.21 -2.50 3.25
C ILE A 10 -1.07 -1.77 3.96
N CYS A 11 -1.30 -1.33 5.20
CA CYS A 11 -0.25 -0.68 6.00
C CYS A 11 0.96 -1.59 6.17
N GLU A 12 0.75 -2.86 6.49
CA GLU A 12 1.83 -3.82 6.70
C GLU A 12 2.67 -4.01 5.44
N GLU A 13 2.02 -4.18 4.29
CA GLU A 13 2.73 -4.35 3.02
C GLU A 13 3.49 -3.08 2.62
N LEU A 14 2.89 -1.90 2.79
CA LEU A 14 3.56 -0.64 2.49
C LEU A 14 4.73 -0.38 3.44
N HIS A 15 4.59 -0.75 4.71
CA HIS A 15 5.69 -0.65 5.68
C HIS A 15 6.86 -1.53 5.26
N GLY A 16 6.60 -2.78 4.87
CA GLY A 16 7.62 -3.69 4.37
C GLY A 16 8.31 -3.16 3.11
N ALA A 17 7.52 -2.66 2.16
CA ALA A 17 8.06 -2.08 0.93
C ALA A 17 9.00 -0.91 1.22
N LYS A 18 8.61 -0.04 2.15
CA LYS A 18 9.41 1.11 2.55
C LYS A 18 10.72 0.68 3.19
N ASP A 19 10.67 -0.27 4.11
CA ASP A 19 11.87 -0.77 4.80
C ASP A 19 12.87 -1.37 3.80
N TYR A 20 12.40 -2.16 2.85
CA TYR A 20 13.28 -2.75 1.86
C TYR A 20 13.95 -1.70 0.96
N ILE A 21 13.21 -0.67 0.50
CA ILE A 21 13.82 0.33 -0.36
C ILE A 21 14.79 1.24 0.41
N ILE A 22 14.51 1.54 1.67
CA ILE A 22 15.44 2.30 2.52
C ILE A 22 16.74 1.51 2.68
N ASN A 23 16.64 0.22 3.01
CA ASN A 23 17.82 -0.63 3.18
C ASN A 23 18.60 -0.80 1.86
N ALA A 24 17.90 -0.88 0.73
CA ALA A 24 18.53 -0.93 -0.57
C ALA A 24 19.38 0.31 -0.84
N ILE A 25 18.85 1.49 -0.53
CA ILE A 25 19.56 2.76 -0.71
C ILE A 25 20.80 2.78 0.19
N GLU A 26 20.66 2.36 1.45
CA GLU A 26 21.75 2.39 2.41
C GLU A 26 22.92 1.47 2.04
N ILE A 27 22.62 0.27 1.52
CA ILE A 27 23.66 -0.73 1.24
C ILE A 27 24.24 -0.64 -0.17
N ARG A 28 23.68 0.19 -1.02
CA ARG A 28 24.00 0.24 -2.45
C ARG A 28 25.49 0.38 -2.74
N ALA A 29 26.18 1.24 -2.01
CA ALA A 29 27.60 1.50 -2.22
C ALA A 29 28.48 0.35 -1.76
N MET A 30 28.00 -0.47 -0.81
CA MET A 30 28.76 -1.58 -0.24
C MET A 30 28.51 -2.88 -0.99
N ASP A 31 27.27 -3.13 -1.44
CA ASP A 31 26.89 -4.39 -2.09
C ASP A 31 25.72 -4.12 -3.04
N SER A 32 26.04 -3.94 -4.32
CA SER A 32 25.04 -3.62 -5.34
C SER A 32 24.10 -4.80 -5.61
N ASN A 33 24.57 -6.03 -5.48
CA ASN A 33 23.73 -7.23 -5.68
C ASN A 33 22.71 -7.35 -4.57
N TRP A 34 23.13 -7.19 -3.33
CA TRP A 34 22.22 -7.20 -2.19
C TRP A 34 21.19 -6.08 -2.31
N SER A 35 21.66 -4.88 -2.68
CA SER A 35 20.79 -3.73 -2.89
C SER A 35 19.71 -4.03 -3.94
N SER A 36 20.09 -4.60 -5.09
CA SER A 36 19.13 -4.97 -6.14
C SER A 36 18.09 -5.97 -5.67
N THR A 37 18.50 -6.93 -4.85
CA THR A 37 17.57 -7.92 -4.26
C THR A 37 16.56 -7.23 -3.37
N LEU A 38 17.00 -6.28 -2.54
CA LEU A 38 16.11 -5.53 -1.66
C LEU A 38 15.12 -4.67 -2.46
N VAL A 39 15.55 -4.08 -3.59
CA VAL A 39 14.66 -3.35 -4.49
C VAL A 39 13.56 -4.28 -4.99
N SER A 40 13.91 -5.48 -5.44
CA SER A 40 12.92 -6.46 -5.92
C SER A 40 11.94 -6.86 -4.83
N MET A 41 12.41 -7.05 -3.60
CA MET A 41 11.57 -7.37 -2.45
C MET A 41 10.61 -6.22 -2.14
N SER A 42 11.08 -4.98 -2.23
CA SER A 42 10.24 -3.79 -2.05
C SER A 42 9.13 -3.73 -3.09
N LEU A 43 9.46 -3.97 -4.36
CA LEU A 43 8.48 -3.95 -5.45
C LEU A 43 7.43 -5.05 -5.28
N THR A 44 7.82 -6.21 -4.78
CA THR A 44 6.89 -7.31 -4.49
C THR A 44 5.89 -6.90 -3.41
N GLU A 45 6.35 -6.31 -2.31
CA GLU A 45 5.48 -5.83 -1.24
C GLU A 45 4.55 -4.72 -1.74
N LEU A 46 5.06 -3.82 -2.57
CA LEU A 46 4.26 -2.75 -3.16
C LEU A 46 3.16 -3.31 -4.06
N SER A 47 3.47 -4.36 -4.83
CA SER A 47 2.49 -5.06 -5.66
C SER A 47 1.40 -5.70 -4.82
N HIS A 48 1.76 -6.32 -3.68
CA HIS A 48 0.78 -6.87 -2.74
C HIS A 48 -0.16 -5.78 -2.21
N ALA A 49 0.39 -4.62 -1.85
CA ALA A 49 -0.42 -3.49 -1.38
C ALA A 49 -1.39 -3.02 -2.47
N ASP A 50 -0.93 -2.92 -3.71
CA ASP A 50 -1.77 -2.52 -4.84
C ASP A 50 -2.93 -3.51 -5.06
N ASN A 51 -2.65 -4.81 -4.96
CA ASN A 51 -3.66 -5.84 -5.10
C ASN A 51 -4.68 -5.79 -3.96
N LEU A 52 -4.22 -5.60 -2.73
CA LEU A 52 -5.10 -5.46 -1.58
C LEU A 52 -5.98 -4.22 -1.70
N TYR A 53 -5.44 -3.13 -2.23
CA TYR A 53 -6.21 -1.91 -2.43
C TYR A 53 -7.33 -2.13 -3.47
N LYS A 54 -7.04 -2.84 -4.56
CA LYS A 54 -8.07 -3.19 -5.56
C LYS A 54 -9.15 -4.07 -4.95
N MET A 55 -8.78 -5.05 -4.13
CA MET A 55 -9.75 -5.89 -3.42
C MET A 55 -10.60 -5.05 -2.48
N PHE A 56 -10.01 -4.09 -1.79
CA PHE A 56 -10.72 -3.16 -0.93
C PHE A 56 -11.76 -2.36 -1.72
N GLU A 57 -11.39 -1.83 -2.87
CA GLU A 57 -12.32 -1.06 -3.72
C GLU A 57 -13.52 -1.90 -4.14
N GLN A 58 -13.29 -3.16 -4.53
CA GLN A 58 -14.35 -4.10 -4.88
C GLN A 58 -15.25 -4.41 -3.68
N TYR A 59 -14.65 -4.62 -2.53
CA TYR A 59 -15.38 -4.90 -1.29
C TYR A 59 -16.25 -3.71 -0.89
N TYR A 60 -15.72 -2.49 -0.96
CA TYR A 60 -16.51 -1.29 -0.69
C TYR A 60 -17.68 -1.17 -1.65
N THR A 61 -17.49 -1.43 -2.94
CA THR A 61 -18.56 -1.41 -3.93
C THR A 61 -19.68 -2.38 -3.56
N THR A 62 -19.32 -3.58 -3.09
CA THR A 62 -20.28 -4.59 -2.63
C THR A 62 -21.07 -4.08 -1.43
N ILE A 63 -20.41 -3.48 -0.44
CA ILE A 63 -21.05 -2.90 0.73
C ILE A 63 -22.01 -1.77 0.31
N ALA A 64 -21.55 -0.87 -0.56
CA ALA A 64 -22.35 0.26 -1.03
C ALA A 64 -23.64 -0.20 -1.69
N LYS A 65 -23.58 -1.25 -2.51
CA LYS A 65 -24.76 -1.82 -3.15
C LYS A 65 -25.72 -2.45 -2.13
N ALA A 66 -25.18 -3.09 -1.10
CA ALA A 66 -26.00 -3.73 -0.07
C ALA A 66 -26.80 -2.72 0.74
N TYR A 67 -26.22 -1.57 1.04
CA TYR A 67 -26.92 -0.51 1.77
C TYR A 67 -27.84 0.33 0.88
N GLY A 68 -27.50 0.53 -0.39
CA GLY A 68 -28.22 1.39 -1.31
C GLY A 68 -27.72 2.85 -1.30
N ALA A 69 -28.09 3.60 -2.33
CA ALA A 69 -27.65 4.98 -2.50
C ALA A 69 -28.08 5.87 -1.32
N GLY A 70 -27.13 6.60 -0.77
CA GLY A 70 -27.36 7.54 0.34
C GLY A 70 -27.64 6.87 1.68
N LYS A 71 -27.47 5.55 1.79
CA LYS A 71 -27.77 4.78 3.02
C LYS A 71 -26.54 4.14 3.65
N ILE A 72 -25.35 4.46 3.15
CA ILE A 72 -24.12 3.89 3.70
C ILE A 72 -23.84 4.59 5.04
N PRO A 73 -23.64 3.83 6.14
CA PRO A 73 -23.29 4.43 7.42
C PRO A 73 -22.01 5.27 7.34
N ASP A 74 -21.98 6.39 8.06
CA ASP A 74 -20.86 7.33 8.04
C ASP A 74 -19.52 6.64 8.41
N TYR A 75 -19.54 5.73 9.38
CA TYR A 75 -18.30 5.08 9.81
C TYR A 75 -17.66 4.22 8.70
N ILE A 76 -18.45 3.72 7.77
CA ILE A 76 -17.94 2.97 6.61
C ILE A 76 -17.26 3.92 5.63
N ASP A 77 -17.89 5.05 5.33
CA ASP A 77 -17.30 6.06 4.44
C ASP A 77 -16.05 6.69 5.05
N GLU A 78 -16.05 6.94 6.35
CA GLU A 78 -14.87 7.45 7.07
C GLU A 78 -13.71 6.48 6.96
N MET A 79 -13.96 5.18 7.15
CA MET A 79 -12.91 4.17 7.03
C MET A 79 -12.42 4.06 5.58
N LYS A 80 -13.33 4.13 4.61
CA LYS A 80 -12.96 4.14 3.19
C LYS A 80 -12.00 5.29 2.88
N ASP A 81 -12.33 6.48 3.32
CA ASP A 81 -11.51 7.67 3.09
C ASP A 81 -10.13 7.52 3.76
N LYS A 82 -10.11 6.98 4.96
CA LYS A 82 -8.87 6.73 5.71
C LYS A 82 -7.95 5.75 4.99
N ILE A 83 -8.51 4.66 4.46
CA ILE A 83 -7.74 3.66 3.70
C ILE A 83 -7.19 4.28 2.40
N THR A 84 -8.04 5.02 1.68
CA THR A 84 -7.65 5.66 0.42
C THR A 84 -6.53 6.67 0.65
N GLU A 85 -6.66 7.54 1.65
CA GLU A 85 -5.64 8.54 1.95
C GLU A 85 -4.32 7.88 2.38
N MET A 86 -4.39 6.91 3.26
CA MET A 86 -3.21 6.17 3.71
C MET A 86 -2.48 5.51 2.54
N TYR A 87 -3.22 4.79 1.68
CA TYR A 87 -2.64 4.10 0.54
C TYR A 87 -2.01 5.09 -0.46
N MET A 88 -2.74 6.13 -0.84
CA MET A 88 -2.25 7.12 -1.82
C MET A 88 -1.00 7.82 -1.33
N THR A 89 -1.00 8.26 -0.08
CA THR A 89 0.12 9.00 0.50
C THR A 89 1.35 8.11 0.65
N LYS A 90 1.19 6.94 1.24
CA LYS A 90 2.33 6.05 1.53
C LYS A 90 2.89 5.40 0.27
N SER A 91 2.03 4.96 -0.65
CA SER A 91 2.51 4.35 -1.89
C SER A 91 3.24 5.36 -2.77
N ALA A 92 2.77 6.59 -2.85
CA ALA A 92 3.43 7.65 -3.62
C ALA A 92 4.83 7.93 -3.09
N LYS A 93 5.01 7.96 -1.76
CA LYS A 93 6.30 8.17 -1.13
C LYS A 93 7.29 7.05 -1.45
N ILE A 94 6.82 5.80 -1.39
CA ILE A 94 7.65 4.63 -1.71
C ILE A 94 8.04 4.63 -3.19
N LYS A 95 7.10 4.93 -4.08
CA LYS A 95 7.37 5.04 -5.52
C LYS A 95 8.40 6.13 -5.81
N TYR A 96 8.33 7.25 -5.10
CA TYR A 96 9.33 8.31 -5.20
C TYR A 96 10.71 7.81 -4.79
N MET A 97 10.81 7.02 -3.72
CA MET A 97 12.09 6.44 -3.29
C MET A 97 12.68 5.52 -4.36
N HIS A 98 11.84 4.72 -5.04
CA HIS A 98 12.29 3.89 -6.16
C HIS A 98 12.80 4.73 -7.33
N GLU A 99 12.12 5.81 -7.64
CA GLU A 99 12.58 6.72 -8.71
C GLU A 99 13.93 7.36 -8.35
N THR A 100 14.10 7.76 -7.09
CA THR A 100 15.36 8.30 -6.59
C THR A 100 16.48 7.26 -6.68
N TYR A 101 16.19 6.01 -6.34
CA TYR A 101 17.16 4.91 -6.41
C TYR A 101 17.70 4.72 -7.84
N LYS A 102 16.86 4.85 -8.85
CA LYS A 102 17.26 4.69 -10.26
C LYS A 102 18.26 5.74 -10.73
N LYS A 103 18.27 6.89 -10.10
CA LYS A 103 19.20 7.98 -10.45
C LYS A 103 20.53 7.80 -9.74
#